data_5a0d4c5e2a3b0ab438f602e9cf7e4917
#
_entry.id   5a0d4c5e2a3b0ab438f602e9cf7e4917
#
_cell.length_a   1.000
_cell.length_b   1.000
_cell.length_c   1.000
_cell.angle_alpha   90.00
_cell.angle_beta   90.00
_cell.angle_gamma   90.00
#
_symmetry.space_group_name_H-M   'P 1'
#
loop_
_entity.id
_entity.type
_entity.pdbx_description
1 polymer ?
#
loop_
_entity_poly.entity_id
_entity_poly.type
_entity_poly.pdbx_seq_one_letter_code
_entity_poly.pdbx_strand_id
1 'polypeptide(L)'
;VRETMLELLDMDPVALHAYSPAAGLPEVKEAIAAYLSERYDTTATSGHLYLTAGAAAALASSIAAVTHPGDEVVVVSPYFPEYRTWIEAAGCTIVEVPAAVPSFQPDIEALRAAIGPKTSAVIINTPNNPVGAVYTRESLEALAAMLREREEVLGRPLYLISDEPYREITYGIEVPWVPSIYARTIVCYSYSKALSLPGERIGWVYVSD
;
A
#
# COMPACT_ATOMS: atom_id res chain seq x y z
N VAL A 1 -3.58 -4.26 -24.27
CA VAL A 1 -2.13 -4.46 -24.04
C VAL A 1 -1.40 -4.63 -25.37
N ARG A 2 -1.70 -5.71 -26.16
CA ARG A 2 -0.97 -5.95 -27.43
C ARG A 2 -1.05 -4.77 -28.40
N GLU A 3 -2.22 -4.23 -28.59
CA GLU A 3 -2.46 -3.07 -29.46
C GLU A 3 -1.66 -1.85 -28.99
N THR A 4 -1.75 -1.52 -27.72
CA THR A 4 -0.99 -0.42 -27.09
C THR A 4 0.52 -0.60 -27.22
N MET A 5 1.03 -1.84 -27.07
CA MET A 5 2.46 -2.13 -27.28
C MET A 5 2.87 -1.90 -28.73
N LEU A 6 2.03 -2.23 -29.71
CA LEU A 6 2.30 -1.95 -31.12
C LEU A 6 2.29 -0.45 -31.41
N GLU A 7 1.35 0.31 -30.84
CA GLU A 7 1.31 1.77 -30.95
C GLU A 7 2.56 2.43 -30.35
N LEU A 8 3.06 1.93 -29.22
CA LEU A 8 4.29 2.44 -28.61
C LEU A 8 5.52 2.24 -29.52
N LEU A 9 5.57 1.18 -30.33
CA LEU A 9 6.68 0.94 -31.24
C LEU A 9 6.73 1.94 -32.41
N ASP A 10 5.62 2.62 -32.69
CA ASP A 10 5.55 3.68 -33.71
C ASP A 10 5.97 5.06 -33.16
N MET A 11 6.23 5.17 -31.85
CA MET A 11 6.75 6.40 -31.26
C MET A 11 8.22 6.64 -31.60
N ASP A 12 8.68 7.89 -31.36
CA ASP A 12 10.11 8.20 -31.43
C ASP A 12 10.91 7.27 -30.50
N PRO A 13 11.86 6.47 -31.05
CA PRO A 13 12.63 5.53 -30.24
C PRO A 13 13.43 6.20 -29.11
N VAL A 14 13.88 7.44 -29.31
CA VAL A 14 14.63 8.19 -28.29
C VAL A 14 13.71 8.51 -27.12
N ALA A 15 12.49 8.99 -27.39
CA ALA A 15 11.52 9.28 -26.35
C ALA A 15 11.04 8.01 -25.62
N LEU A 16 10.82 6.92 -26.38
CA LEU A 16 10.36 5.65 -25.83
C LEU A 16 11.37 5.01 -24.85
N HIS A 17 12.66 5.14 -25.15
CA HIS A 17 13.75 4.50 -24.39
C HIS A 17 14.53 5.47 -23.50
N ALA A 18 14.12 6.73 -23.40
CA ALA A 18 14.75 7.72 -22.54
C ALA A 18 14.52 7.44 -21.05
N TYR A 19 15.34 8.07 -20.21
CA TYR A 19 15.08 8.07 -18.76
C TYR A 19 13.74 8.74 -18.45
N SER A 20 12.89 8.08 -17.66
CA SER A 20 11.72 8.72 -17.06
C SER A 20 12.11 9.58 -15.86
N PRO A 21 11.30 10.57 -15.48
CA PRO A 21 11.44 11.25 -14.19
C PRO A 21 11.42 10.25 -13.02
N ALA A 22 12.15 10.55 -11.94
CA ALA A 22 12.28 9.65 -10.79
C ALA A 22 10.94 9.26 -10.14
N ALA A 23 9.96 10.17 -10.16
CA ALA A 23 8.61 9.90 -9.66
C ALA A 23 7.67 9.23 -10.68
N GLY A 24 8.15 8.96 -11.90
CA GLY A 24 7.38 8.42 -13.01
C GLY A 24 6.90 9.48 -14.01
N LEU A 25 6.40 9.02 -15.15
CA LEU A 25 5.91 9.87 -16.23
C LEU A 25 4.66 10.66 -15.78
N PRO A 26 4.62 12.00 -15.98
CA PRO A 26 3.50 12.83 -15.53
C PRO A 26 2.14 12.38 -16.07
N GLU A 27 2.06 12.07 -17.36
CA GLU A 27 0.84 11.63 -18.03
C GLU A 27 0.30 10.31 -17.47
N VAL A 28 1.18 9.39 -17.06
CA VAL A 28 0.77 8.13 -16.41
C VAL A 28 0.24 8.40 -15.01
N LYS A 29 0.90 9.26 -14.25
CA LYS A 29 0.46 9.67 -12.91
C LYS A 29 -0.88 10.41 -12.96
N GLU A 30 -1.09 11.28 -13.95
CA GLU A 30 -2.36 11.98 -14.17
C GLU A 30 -3.50 11.01 -14.48
N ALA A 31 -3.25 10.02 -15.36
CA ALA A 31 -4.23 8.99 -15.67
C ALA A 31 -4.61 8.13 -14.43
N ILE A 32 -3.63 7.76 -13.62
CA ILE A 32 -3.89 7.04 -12.37
C ILE A 32 -4.66 7.93 -11.37
N ALA A 33 -4.28 9.19 -11.23
CA ALA A 33 -4.95 10.13 -10.34
C ALA A 33 -6.41 10.35 -10.73
N ALA A 34 -6.69 10.49 -12.03
CA ALA A 34 -8.05 10.60 -12.56
C ALA A 34 -8.87 9.33 -12.24
N TYR A 35 -8.30 8.15 -12.49
CA TYR A 35 -8.94 6.87 -12.15
C TYR A 35 -9.27 6.76 -10.65
N LEU A 36 -8.32 7.10 -9.78
CA LEU A 36 -8.53 7.04 -8.32
C LEU A 36 -9.61 8.03 -7.87
N SER A 37 -9.61 9.25 -8.43
CA SER A 37 -10.58 10.29 -8.11
C SER A 37 -12.00 9.87 -8.49
N GLU A 38 -12.18 9.35 -9.71
CA GLU A 38 -13.48 8.87 -10.19
C GLU A 38 -13.95 7.63 -9.40
N ARG A 39 -13.03 6.68 -9.14
CA ARG A 39 -13.37 5.38 -8.54
C ARG A 39 -13.71 5.46 -7.06
N TYR A 40 -13.06 6.36 -6.31
CA TYR A 40 -13.12 6.41 -4.85
C TYR A 40 -13.65 7.72 -4.28
N ASP A 41 -14.21 8.59 -5.13
CA ASP A 41 -14.72 9.91 -4.74
C ASP A 41 -13.70 10.69 -3.89
N THR A 42 -12.47 10.77 -4.40
CA THR A 42 -11.34 11.43 -3.72
C THR A 42 -10.70 12.46 -4.64
N THR A 43 -9.92 13.38 -4.07
CA THR A 43 -9.17 14.37 -4.85
C THR A 43 -7.72 13.89 -4.97
N ALA A 44 -7.48 12.92 -5.86
CA ALA A 44 -6.13 12.49 -6.18
C ALA A 44 -5.51 13.39 -7.26
N THR A 45 -4.24 13.71 -7.10
CA THR A 45 -3.44 14.44 -8.09
C THR A 45 -2.17 13.65 -8.43
N SER A 46 -1.50 14.00 -9.51
CA SER A 46 -0.21 13.40 -9.87
C SER A 46 0.86 13.64 -8.80
N GLY A 47 0.71 14.67 -7.94
CA GLY A 47 1.59 14.93 -6.80
C GLY A 47 1.55 13.85 -5.71
N HIS A 48 0.40 13.18 -5.55
CA HIS A 48 0.22 12.09 -4.58
C HIS A 48 0.80 10.74 -5.05
N LEU A 49 1.29 10.64 -6.29
CA LEU A 49 1.66 9.39 -6.92
C LEU A 49 3.16 9.29 -7.23
N TYR A 50 3.71 8.12 -6.95
CA TYR A 50 5.08 7.74 -7.30
C TYR A 50 5.05 6.37 -7.98
N LEU A 51 5.50 6.30 -9.25
CA LEU A 51 5.54 5.04 -9.98
C LEU A 51 6.70 4.17 -9.45
N THR A 52 6.48 2.87 -9.42
CA THR A 52 7.43 1.90 -8.87
C THR A 52 7.52 0.64 -9.73
N ALA A 53 8.60 -0.11 -9.56
CA ALA A 53 8.79 -1.41 -10.20
C ALA A 53 7.93 -2.50 -9.51
N GLY A 54 6.61 -2.31 -9.49
CA GLY A 54 5.63 -3.17 -8.83
C GLY A 54 5.49 -2.90 -7.32
N ALA A 55 4.57 -3.63 -6.66
CA ALA A 55 4.28 -3.46 -5.24
C ALA A 55 5.48 -3.75 -4.32
N ALA A 56 6.39 -4.64 -4.72
CA ALA A 56 7.60 -4.93 -3.93
C ALA A 56 8.47 -3.68 -3.72
N ALA A 57 8.72 -2.92 -4.80
CA ALA A 57 9.46 -1.67 -4.72
C ALA A 57 8.65 -0.60 -3.97
N ALA A 58 7.33 -0.54 -4.16
CA ALA A 58 6.43 0.35 -3.43
C ALA A 58 6.54 0.13 -1.92
N LEU A 59 6.42 -1.13 -1.47
CA LEU A 59 6.49 -1.51 -0.06
C LEU A 59 7.87 -1.22 0.55
N ALA A 60 8.94 -1.66 -0.11
CA ALA A 60 10.30 -1.43 0.38
C ALA A 60 10.61 0.07 0.52
N SER A 61 10.22 0.89 -0.46
CA SER A 61 10.40 2.34 -0.43
C SER A 61 9.55 2.99 0.66
N SER A 62 8.29 2.56 0.81
CA SER A 62 7.37 3.09 1.82
C SER A 62 7.86 2.80 3.24
N ILE A 63 8.30 1.56 3.50
CA ILE A 63 8.90 1.19 4.80
C ILE A 63 10.09 2.08 5.08
N ALA A 64 11.05 2.18 4.14
CA ALA A 64 12.25 2.99 4.32
C ALA A 64 11.97 4.48 4.50
N ALA A 65 10.88 5.00 3.92
CA ALA A 65 10.52 6.41 4.02
C ALA A 65 9.95 6.82 5.38
N VAL A 66 9.31 5.89 6.10
CA VAL A 66 8.59 6.21 7.35
C VAL A 66 9.21 5.57 8.60
N THR A 67 10.34 4.88 8.44
CA THR A 67 11.03 4.22 9.56
C THR A 67 12.48 4.65 9.67
N HIS A 68 13.05 4.44 10.85
CA HIS A 68 14.49 4.55 11.14
C HIS A 68 15.01 3.20 11.63
N PRO A 69 16.32 2.91 11.46
CA PRO A 69 16.91 1.71 12.04
C PRO A 69 16.65 1.63 13.56
N GLY A 70 16.14 0.47 13.99
CA GLY A 70 15.73 0.22 15.37
C GLY A 70 14.24 0.45 15.65
N ASP A 71 13.48 0.97 14.69
CA ASP A 71 12.02 1.05 14.77
C ASP A 71 11.37 -0.34 14.64
N GLU A 72 10.09 -0.38 15.01
CA GLU A 72 9.23 -1.54 14.87
C GLU A 72 8.18 -1.29 13.80
N VAL A 73 7.92 -2.32 12.97
CA VAL A 73 6.83 -2.36 12.01
C VAL A 73 5.90 -3.51 12.38
N VAL A 74 4.66 -3.18 12.69
CA VAL A 74 3.63 -4.16 13.03
C VAL A 74 3.00 -4.72 11.76
N VAL A 75 2.82 -6.04 11.69
CA VAL A 75 2.15 -6.73 10.58
C VAL A 75 1.03 -7.62 11.09
N VAL A 76 -0.08 -7.67 10.36
CA VAL A 76 -1.19 -8.58 10.68
C VAL A 76 -0.92 -9.93 10.04
N SER A 77 -0.77 -10.98 10.83
CA SER A 77 -0.51 -12.34 10.33
C SER A 77 -1.81 -13.16 10.18
N PRO A 78 -1.89 -14.08 9.17
CA PRO A 78 -0.83 -14.40 8.21
C PRO A 78 -0.62 -13.29 7.17
N TYR A 79 0.60 -13.08 6.74
CA TYR A 79 1.04 -12.01 5.84
C TYR A 79 1.94 -12.55 4.73
N PHE A 80 2.21 -11.71 3.72
CA PHE A 80 3.13 -12.02 2.63
C PHE A 80 4.58 -12.08 3.16
N PRO A 81 5.29 -13.23 3.06
CA PRO A 81 6.55 -13.47 3.78
C PRO A 81 7.65 -12.44 3.54
N GLU A 82 7.69 -11.85 2.35
CA GLU A 82 8.71 -10.86 1.97
C GLU A 82 8.64 -9.55 2.76
N TYR A 83 7.53 -9.26 3.47
CA TYR A 83 7.49 -8.09 4.37
C TYR A 83 8.61 -8.13 5.39
N ARG A 84 8.91 -9.31 5.95
CA ARG A 84 10.03 -9.49 6.87
C ARG A 84 11.34 -9.04 6.25
N THR A 85 11.61 -9.46 5.02
CA THR A 85 12.86 -9.12 4.31
C THR A 85 13.01 -7.61 4.16
N TRP A 86 11.96 -6.89 3.77
CA TRP A 86 12.03 -5.44 3.56
C TRP A 86 12.11 -4.67 4.88
N ILE A 87 11.40 -5.11 5.93
CA ILE A 87 11.45 -4.52 7.26
C ILE A 87 12.86 -4.68 7.86
N GLU A 88 13.42 -5.88 7.81
CA GLU A 88 14.76 -6.17 8.32
C GLU A 88 15.85 -5.46 7.50
N ALA A 89 15.68 -5.34 6.18
CA ALA A 89 16.58 -4.59 5.31
C ALA A 89 16.59 -3.09 5.63
N ALA A 90 15.49 -2.53 6.12
CA ALA A 90 15.42 -1.15 6.62
C ALA A 90 16.04 -0.98 8.02
N GLY A 91 16.57 -2.05 8.62
CA GLY A 91 17.13 -2.05 9.98
C GLY A 91 16.06 -2.06 11.08
N CYS A 92 14.82 -2.42 10.74
CA CYS A 92 13.67 -2.44 11.63
C CYS A 92 13.37 -3.85 12.15
N THR A 93 12.59 -3.92 13.22
CA THR A 93 12.08 -5.16 13.78
C THR A 93 10.63 -5.37 13.34
N ILE A 94 10.32 -6.58 12.85
CA ILE A 94 8.94 -6.97 12.57
C ILE A 94 8.24 -7.42 13.87
N VAL A 95 7.02 -6.90 14.09
CA VAL A 95 6.15 -7.31 15.19
C VAL A 95 4.89 -7.94 14.58
N GLU A 96 4.71 -9.23 14.81
CA GLU A 96 3.60 -10.00 14.24
C GLU A 96 2.41 -10.02 15.19
N VAL A 97 1.24 -9.64 14.68
CA VAL A 97 -0.03 -9.69 15.42
C VAL A 97 -1.00 -10.60 14.67
N PRO A 98 -1.48 -11.68 15.28
CA PRO A 98 -2.45 -12.57 14.64
C PRO A 98 -3.76 -11.83 14.32
N ALA A 99 -4.33 -12.14 13.15
CA ALA A 99 -5.68 -11.70 12.81
C ALA A 99 -6.73 -12.45 13.64
N ALA A 100 -7.91 -11.84 13.78
CA ALA A 100 -9.04 -12.46 14.47
C ALA A 100 -9.61 -13.66 13.69
N VAL A 101 -9.59 -14.85 14.28
CA VAL A 101 -10.14 -16.07 13.66
C VAL A 101 -11.61 -16.25 14.06
N PRO A 102 -12.52 -16.66 13.16
CA PRO A 102 -12.27 -17.14 11.78
C PRO A 102 -12.35 -16.05 10.70
N SER A 103 -12.60 -14.79 11.04
CA SER A 103 -12.86 -13.71 10.06
C SER A 103 -11.62 -13.20 9.36
N PHE A 104 -10.44 -13.41 9.95
CA PHE A 104 -9.16 -12.82 9.53
C PHE A 104 -9.17 -11.28 9.42
N GLN A 105 -10.08 -10.62 10.15
CA GLN A 105 -10.06 -9.18 10.32
C GLN A 105 -8.93 -8.77 11.29
N PRO A 106 -8.44 -7.51 11.27
CA PRO A 106 -7.49 -7.01 12.26
C PRO A 106 -8.02 -7.17 13.68
N ASP A 107 -7.24 -7.79 14.56
CA ASP A 107 -7.55 -7.82 16.00
C ASP A 107 -7.10 -6.51 16.63
N ILE A 108 -8.04 -5.61 16.88
CA ILE A 108 -7.77 -4.25 17.33
C ILE A 108 -7.12 -4.22 18.71
N GLU A 109 -7.52 -5.08 19.64
CA GLU A 109 -6.96 -5.11 20.98
C GLU A 109 -5.55 -5.69 20.99
N ALA A 110 -5.30 -6.74 20.18
CA ALA A 110 -3.97 -7.28 20.01
C ALA A 110 -3.02 -6.27 19.34
N LEU A 111 -3.49 -5.55 18.32
CA LEU A 111 -2.74 -4.47 17.67
C LEU A 111 -2.44 -3.32 18.64
N ARG A 112 -3.42 -2.90 19.45
CA ARG A 112 -3.26 -1.88 20.48
C ARG A 112 -2.15 -2.23 21.48
N ALA A 113 -2.12 -3.49 21.92
CA ALA A 113 -1.12 -4.00 22.85
C ALA A 113 0.28 -4.08 22.23
N ALA A 114 0.37 -4.35 20.94
CA ALA A 114 1.64 -4.50 20.21
C ALA A 114 2.27 -3.14 19.82
N ILE A 115 1.48 -2.09 19.63
CA ILE A 115 1.96 -0.77 19.23
C ILE A 115 2.59 -0.05 20.43
N GLY A 116 3.90 0.17 20.36
CA GLY A 116 4.71 0.78 21.41
C GLY A 116 5.50 2.01 20.95
N PRO A 117 6.38 2.55 21.82
CA PRO A 117 7.15 3.77 21.53
C PRO A 117 8.09 3.65 20.33
N LYS A 118 8.46 2.44 19.92
CA LYS A 118 9.31 2.18 18.77
C LYS A 118 8.52 1.93 17.48
N THR A 119 7.20 1.77 17.57
CA THR A 119 6.38 1.47 16.39
C THR A 119 6.26 2.71 15.50
N SER A 120 6.63 2.60 14.24
CA SER A 120 6.52 3.65 13.23
C SER A 120 5.43 3.38 12.21
N ALA A 121 5.18 2.12 11.89
CA ALA A 121 4.19 1.75 10.88
C ALA A 121 3.46 0.46 11.23
N VAL A 122 2.25 0.34 10.68
CA VAL A 122 1.46 -0.88 10.60
C VAL A 122 1.28 -1.24 9.14
N ILE A 123 1.52 -2.49 8.74
CA ILE A 123 1.26 -2.98 7.39
C ILE A 123 -0.01 -3.83 7.41
N ILE A 124 -0.93 -3.49 6.53
CA ILE A 124 -2.11 -4.31 6.23
C ILE A 124 -2.10 -4.75 4.77
N ASN A 125 -2.76 -5.86 4.48
CA ASN A 125 -2.94 -6.36 3.12
C ASN A 125 -4.41 -6.72 2.91
N THR A 126 -5.10 -5.98 2.06
CA THR A 126 -6.52 -6.18 1.80
C THR A 126 -6.87 -5.87 0.34
N PRO A 127 -7.35 -6.87 -0.43
CA PRO A 127 -7.54 -8.29 -0.09
C PRO A 127 -6.23 -8.99 0.29
N ASN A 128 -6.31 -9.88 1.29
CA ASN A 128 -5.12 -10.46 1.92
C ASN A 128 -4.54 -11.64 1.14
N ASN A 129 -3.24 -11.72 1.08
CA ASN A 129 -2.47 -12.90 0.72
C ASN A 129 -1.78 -13.43 2.00
N PRO A 130 -2.06 -14.68 2.45
CA PRO A 130 -2.62 -15.80 1.68
C PRO A 130 -4.13 -16.10 1.89
N VAL A 131 -4.83 -15.45 2.84
CA VAL A 131 -6.14 -15.93 3.30
C VAL A 131 -7.33 -15.44 2.47
N GLY A 132 -7.13 -14.46 1.58
CA GLY A 132 -8.17 -13.91 0.73
C GLY A 132 -9.19 -13.00 1.45
N ALA A 133 -8.99 -12.69 2.72
CA ALA A 133 -9.90 -11.82 3.46
C ALA A 133 -9.85 -10.38 2.94
N VAL A 134 -11.02 -9.78 2.77
CA VAL A 134 -11.18 -8.34 2.56
C VAL A 134 -11.53 -7.69 3.89
N TYR A 135 -10.78 -6.68 4.30
CA TYR A 135 -11.09 -5.96 5.53
C TYR A 135 -12.34 -5.09 5.31
N THR A 136 -13.29 -5.20 6.26
CA THR A 136 -14.51 -4.43 6.19
C THR A 136 -14.26 -2.96 6.53
N ARG A 137 -15.17 -2.08 6.10
CA ARG A 137 -15.09 -0.67 6.47
C ARG A 137 -15.07 -0.47 7.98
N GLU A 138 -15.91 -1.19 8.71
CA GLU A 138 -16.00 -1.15 10.17
C GLU A 138 -14.68 -1.56 10.83
N SER A 139 -14.04 -2.61 10.33
CA SER A 139 -12.73 -3.06 10.83
C SER A 139 -11.64 -2.02 10.57
N LEU A 140 -11.66 -1.39 9.39
CA LEU A 140 -10.69 -0.33 9.05
C LEU A 140 -10.94 0.96 9.85
N GLU A 141 -12.20 1.33 10.11
CA GLU A 141 -12.55 2.47 10.95
C GLU A 141 -12.13 2.23 12.41
N ALA A 142 -12.32 1.03 12.94
CA ALA A 142 -11.84 0.64 14.26
C ALA A 142 -10.30 0.67 14.35
N LEU A 143 -9.61 0.16 13.32
CA LEU A 143 -8.16 0.26 13.21
C LEU A 143 -7.70 1.72 13.20
N ALA A 144 -8.30 2.56 12.38
CA ALA A 144 -7.96 3.98 12.28
C ALA A 144 -8.21 4.74 13.60
N ALA A 145 -9.30 4.44 14.30
CA ALA A 145 -9.59 5.04 15.61
C ALA A 145 -8.51 4.66 16.64
N MET A 146 -8.14 3.39 16.67
CA MET A 146 -7.07 2.87 17.54
C MET A 146 -5.71 3.50 17.21
N LEU A 147 -5.37 3.64 15.93
CA LEU A 147 -4.11 4.29 15.52
C LEU A 147 -4.06 5.75 15.96
N ARG A 148 -5.15 6.53 15.79
CA ARG A 148 -5.21 7.93 16.25
C ARG A 148 -5.03 8.04 17.78
N GLU A 149 -5.69 7.16 18.53
CA GLU A 149 -5.52 7.10 20.00
C GLU A 149 -4.06 6.80 20.37
N ARG A 150 -3.42 5.85 19.67
CA ARG A 150 -2.00 5.54 19.93
C ARG A 150 -1.07 6.67 19.54
N GLU A 151 -1.34 7.41 18.48
CA GLU A 151 -0.59 8.63 18.11
C GLU A 151 -0.63 9.67 19.22
N GLU A 152 -1.82 9.92 19.79
CA GLU A 152 -2.00 10.85 20.92
C GLU A 152 -1.18 10.41 22.13
N VAL A 153 -1.27 9.13 22.51
CA VAL A 153 -0.53 8.57 23.65
C VAL A 153 0.99 8.61 23.44
N LEU A 154 1.45 8.31 22.22
CA LEU A 154 2.89 8.23 21.91
C LEU A 154 3.50 9.58 21.53
N GLY A 155 2.67 10.60 21.22
CA GLY A 155 3.12 11.92 20.78
C GLY A 155 3.86 11.92 19.45
N ARG A 156 3.63 10.91 18.59
CA ARG A 156 4.28 10.75 17.28
C ARG A 156 3.33 10.14 16.25
N PRO A 157 3.53 10.42 14.95
CA PRO A 157 2.73 9.81 13.91
C PRO A 157 2.94 8.30 13.82
N LEU A 158 1.87 7.58 13.45
CA LEU A 158 1.89 6.19 13.03
C LEU A 158 1.44 6.12 11.57
N TYR A 159 2.19 5.40 10.74
CA TYR A 159 1.84 5.25 9.33
C TYR A 159 1.14 3.92 9.09
N LEU A 160 0.11 3.94 8.26
CA LEU A 160 -0.59 2.75 7.80
C LEU A 160 -0.17 2.46 6.36
N ILE A 161 0.60 1.40 6.14
CA ILE A 161 0.98 0.95 4.80
C ILE A 161 -0.05 -0.09 4.36
N SER A 162 -0.82 0.24 3.34
CA SER A 162 -1.87 -0.62 2.78
C SER A 162 -1.36 -1.26 1.49
N ASP A 163 -1.09 -2.56 1.53
CA ASP A 163 -0.68 -3.35 0.37
C ASP A 163 -1.92 -3.86 -0.36
N GLU A 164 -2.16 -3.36 -1.58
CA GLU A 164 -3.44 -3.52 -2.27
C GLU A 164 -3.33 -4.10 -3.71
N PRO A 165 -2.45 -5.05 -4.02
CA PRO A 165 -2.27 -5.55 -5.38
C PRO A 165 -3.48 -6.34 -5.91
N TYR A 166 -4.42 -6.71 -5.03
CA TYR A 166 -5.61 -7.52 -5.35
C TYR A 166 -6.91 -6.72 -5.36
N ARG A 167 -6.85 -5.39 -5.22
CA ARG A 167 -8.01 -4.51 -5.06
C ARG A 167 -9.11 -4.72 -6.10
N GLU A 168 -8.76 -4.92 -7.38
CA GLU A 168 -9.71 -5.15 -8.47
C GLU A 168 -10.11 -6.63 -8.64
N ILE A 169 -9.46 -7.54 -7.91
CA ILE A 169 -9.74 -8.98 -8.01
C ILE A 169 -10.60 -9.40 -6.81
N THR A 170 -11.85 -8.95 -6.80
CA THR A 170 -12.84 -9.28 -5.79
C THR A 170 -14.11 -9.82 -6.44
N TYR A 171 -14.82 -10.66 -5.72
CA TYR A 171 -16.01 -11.37 -6.21
C TYR A 171 -17.25 -10.79 -5.54
N GLY A 172 -17.63 -9.57 -5.93
CA GLY A 172 -18.82 -8.89 -5.40
C GLY A 172 -18.63 -8.24 -4.02
N ILE A 173 -17.39 -8.10 -3.55
CA ILE A 173 -17.05 -7.40 -2.31
C ILE A 173 -16.33 -6.10 -2.67
N GLU A 174 -16.78 -4.99 -2.12
CA GLU A 174 -16.10 -3.71 -2.26
C GLU A 174 -14.91 -3.62 -1.28
N VAL A 175 -13.75 -3.20 -1.81
CA VAL A 175 -12.56 -2.91 -0.98
C VAL A 175 -12.60 -1.43 -0.63
N PRO A 176 -12.72 -1.06 0.67
CA PRO A 176 -12.76 0.34 1.06
C PRO A 176 -11.48 1.09 0.66
N TRP A 177 -11.60 2.39 0.35
CA TRP A 177 -10.45 3.26 0.11
C TRP A 177 -9.85 3.69 1.45
N VAL A 178 -8.75 3.05 1.84
CA VAL A 178 -8.15 3.21 3.17
C VAL A 178 -7.72 4.66 3.46
N PRO A 179 -7.18 5.45 2.50
CA PRO A 179 -6.84 6.85 2.73
C PRO A 179 -8.03 7.72 3.16
N SER A 180 -9.26 7.39 2.75
CA SER A 180 -10.46 8.11 3.21
C SER A 180 -10.83 7.84 4.68
N ILE A 181 -10.26 6.79 5.27
CA ILE A 181 -10.53 6.36 6.65
C ILE A 181 -9.41 6.82 7.58
N TYR A 182 -8.17 6.74 7.13
CA TYR A 182 -7.00 7.16 7.90
C TYR A 182 -6.03 7.95 7.02
N ALA A 183 -5.82 9.24 7.36
CA ALA A 183 -5.07 10.17 6.50
C ALA A 183 -3.58 9.78 6.33
N ARG A 184 -2.93 9.19 7.37
CA ARG A 184 -1.54 8.73 7.26
C ARG A 184 -1.42 7.36 6.62
N THR A 185 -2.15 7.15 5.53
CA THR A 185 -2.10 5.91 4.75
C THR A 185 -1.20 6.07 3.55
N ILE A 186 -0.34 5.08 3.35
CA ILE A 186 0.46 4.90 2.15
C ILE A 186 -0.10 3.66 1.43
N VAL A 187 -0.67 3.85 0.24
CA VAL A 187 -1.16 2.72 -0.56
C VAL A 187 -0.05 2.23 -1.48
N CYS A 188 0.22 0.94 -1.43
CA CYS A 188 1.14 0.24 -2.33
C CYS A 188 0.35 -0.65 -3.29
N TYR A 189 0.50 -0.41 -4.58
CA TYR A 189 -0.29 -1.09 -5.60
C TYR A 189 0.58 -1.67 -6.71
N SER A 190 0.05 -2.66 -7.44
CA SER A 190 0.68 -3.24 -8.62
C SER A 190 -0.34 -3.71 -9.65
N TYR A 191 -0.07 -3.47 -10.92
CA TYR A 191 -0.83 -4.03 -12.04
C TYR A 191 -0.51 -5.51 -12.34
N SER A 192 0.42 -6.11 -11.59
CA SER A 192 0.81 -7.52 -11.76
C SER A 192 -0.36 -8.49 -11.72
N LYS A 193 -1.41 -8.17 -10.94
CA LYS A 193 -2.58 -9.03 -10.72
C LYS A 193 -3.76 -8.59 -11.56
N ALA A 194 -4.20 -7.34 -11.44
CA ALA A 194 -5.36 -6.81 -12.14
C ALA A 194 -5.26 -6.92 -13.67
N LEU A 195 -4.08 -6.67 -14.24
CA LEU A 195 -3.84 -6.75 -15.67
C LEU A 195 -3.15 -8.06 -16.11
N SER A 196 -2.83 -8.97 -15.18
CA SER A 196 -2.05 -10.18 -15.44
C SER A 196 -0.69 -9.89 -16.12
N LEU A 197 -0.03 -8.80 -15.71
CA LEU A 197 1.25 -8.33 -16.23
C LEU A 197 2.36 -8.35 -15.16
N PRO A 198 2.66 -9.48 -14.53
CA PRO A 198 3.66 -9.51 -13.45
C PRO A 198 5.08 -9.23 -13.96
N GLY A 199 5.39 -9.53 -15.22
CA GLY A 199 6.69 -9.31 -15.83
C GLY A 199 7.02 -7.85 -16.11
N GLU A 200 6.02 -7.01 -16.35
CA GLU A 200 6.19 -5.60 -16.70
C GLU A 200 6.64 -4.73 -15.51
N ARG A 201 6.50 -5.21 -14.30
CA ARG A 201 6.94 -4.54 -13.07
C ARG A 201 6.40 -3.12 -12.93
N ILE A 202 5.08 -2.95 -13.10
CA ILE A 202 4.42 -1.66 -12.96
C ILE A 202 3.59 -1.63 -11.68
N GLY A 203 3.83 -0.64 -10.86
CA GLY A 203 3.10 -0.35 -9.64
C GLY A 203 3.20 1.14 -9.28
N TRP A 204 2.59 1.49 -8.19
CA TRP A 204 2.65 2.85 -7.67
C TRP A 204 2.46 2.89 -6.15
N VAL A 205 2.93 3.99 -5.59
CA VAL A 205 2.62 4.44 -4.22
C VAL A 205 1.69 5.64 -4.33
N TYR A 206 0.64 5.65 -3.51
CA TYR A 206 -0.19 6.83 -3.26
C TYR A 206 0.00 7.28 -1.82
N VAL A 207 0.19 8.57 -1.64
CA VAL A 207 0.29 9.24 -0.34
C VAL A 207 -0.67 10.44 -0.36
N SER A 208 -1.56 10.54 0.61
CA SER A 208 -2.37 11.74 0.81
C SER A 208 -1.56 12.87 1.44
N ASP A 209 -2.04 14.12 1.29
CA ASP A 209 -1.48 15.30 1.95
C ASP A 209 -1.58 15.23 3.49
#